data_c1007ca6721d265fcce2887155358eee
#
_entry.id   c1007ca6721d265fcce2887155358eee
#
_cell.length_a   1.000
_cell.length_b   1.000
_cell.length_c   1.000
_cell.angle_alpha   90.00
_cell.angle_beta   90.00
_cell.angle_gamma   90.00
#
_symmetry.space_group_name_H-M   'P 1'
#
loop_
_entity.id
_entity.type
_entity.pdbx_description
1 polymer ?
#
loop_
_entity_poly.entity_id
_entity_poly.type
_entity_poly.pdbx_seq_one_letter_code
_entity_poly.pdbx_strand_id
1 'polypeptide(L)'
;MNLIALWGVKNNPEFRLLWQTHWATLMGHIQDKKDRSFHALDVVTPHYEKARKLLEAEVDFVNQQHDRRVVVIIPVTAAVLDLRAMVAEGKFPGLSEQSELFIPSTWNAQRHIRMLTAYCNFAVLFGVSPEGLSPSVDHLNYRAKGGPLSSMAGITAEQHKILQKLAWDTVTSYPYTGVQKK
;
A
#
# COMPACT_ATOMS: atom_id res chain seq x y z
N MET A 1 -15.52 4.79 9.52
CA MET A 1 -15.53 3.37 9.10
C MET A 1 -16.84 2.67 9.49
N ASN A 2 -17.25 2.70 10.74
CA ASN A 2 -18.42 1.97 11.27
C ASN A 2 -19.75 2.23 10.50
N LEU A 3 -20.10 3.47 10.20
CA LEU A 3 -21.34 3.80 9.45
C LEU A 3 -21.41 3.15 8.08
N ILE A 4 -20.28 3.09 7.37
CA ILE A 4 -20.20 2.45 6.04
C ILE A 4 -20.35 0.94 6.17
N ALA A 5 -19.73 0.33 7.18
CA ALA A 5 -19.85 -1.11 7.45
C ALA A 5 -21.29 -1.49 7.81
N LEU A 6 -21.91 -0.75 8.72
CA LEU A 6 -23.32 -0.96 9.13
C LEU A 6 -24.27 -0.86 7.95
N TRP A 7 -24.15 0.20 7.14
CA TRP A 7 -25.00 0.38 5.97
C TRP A 7 -24.76 -0.71 4.92
N GLY A 8 -23.49 -1.06 4.68
CA GLY A 8 -23.12 -2.08 3.71
C GLY A 8 -23.67 -3.46 4.09
N VAL A 9 -23.48 -3.89 5.34
CA VAL A 9 -23.97 -5.18 5.83
C VAL A 9 -25.49 -5.24 5.84
N LYS A 10 -26.18 -4.15 6.18
CA LYS A 10 -27.65 -4.07 6.13
C LYS A 10 -28.20 -4.33 4.74
N ASN A 11 -27.51 -3.88 3.69
CA ASN A 11 -27.97 -3.99 2.31
C ASN A 11 -27.38 -5.20 1.56
N ASN A 12 -26.28 -5.75 2.03
CA ASN A 12 -25.64 -6.93 1.47
C ASN A 12 -24.96 -7.76 2.56
N PRO A 13 -25.48 -8.95 2.90
CA PRO A 13 -24.87 -9.83 3.91
C PRO A 13 -23.41 -10.20 3.62
N GLU A 14 -23.01 -10.23 2.36
CA GLU A 14 -21.64 -10.53 1.91
C GLU A 14 -20.74 -9.28 1.82
N PHE A 15 -21.24 -8.13 2.25
CA PHE A 15 -20.49 -6.88 2.18
C PHE A 15 -19.16 -6.98 2.90
N ARG A 16 -18.10 -6.49 2.25
CA ARG A 16 -16.77 -6.27 2.82
C ARG A 16 -16.30 -4.87 2.51
N LEU A 17 -15.76 -4.20 3.50
CA LEU A 17 -15.07 -2.92 3.35
C LEU A 17 -13.57 -3.17 3.29
N LEU A 18 -12.95 -2.81 2.16
CA LEU A 18 -11.50 -2.87 2.01
C LEU A 18 -10.92 -1.50 2.33
N TRP A 19 -10.13 -1.44 3.38
CA TRP A 19 -9.48 -0.22 3.83
C TRP A 19 -8.01 -0.20 3.40
N GLN A 20 -7.71 0.48 2.32
CA GLN A 20 -6.34 0.65 1.88
C GLN A 20 -5.65 1.70 2.74
N THR A 21 -4.51 1.34 3.34
CA THR A 21 -3.64 2.29 4.03
C THR A 21 -2.88 3.16 3.03
N HIS A 22 -2.45 4.33 3.49
CA HIS A 22 -1.74 5.29 2.65
C HIS A 22 -0.31 4.79 2.30
N TRP A 23 0.27 5.30 1.22
CA TRP A 23 1.63 4.97 0.81
C TRP A 23 2.67 5.77 1.60
N ALA A 24 2.91 5.50 2.81
CA ALA A 24 4.00 5.98 3.68
C ALA A 24 4.86 7.14 3.12
N THR A 25 4.25 8.17 2.55
CA THR A 25 4.91 9.45 2.36
C THR A 25 4.93 10.15 3.67
N LEU A 26 6.06 10.54 4.13
CA LEU A 26 6.07 11.54 5.13
C LEU A 26 6.71 12.77 4.60
N MET A 27 5.82 13.63 4.40
CA MET A 27 6.06 15.04 4.53
C MET A 27 6.07 15.34 6.02
N GLY A 28 6.92 16.20 6.49
CA GLY A 28 7.05 16.59 7.89
C GLY A 28 5.83 17.26 8.53
N HIS A 29 4.69 17.17 7.90
CA HIS A 29 3.45 17.80 8.35
C HIS A 29 2.84 17.23 9.63
N ILE A 30 3.49 16.28 10.26
CA ILE A 30 3.00 15.72 11.52
C ILE A 30 2.95 16.79 12.60
N GLN A 31 3.90 17.71 12.58
CA GLN A 31 3.93 18.85 13.50
C GLN A 31 3.81 20.20 12.80
N ASP A 32 4.33 20.33 11.58
CA ASP A 32 4.23 21.53 10.74
C ASP A 32 3.73 21.21 9.35
N LYS A 33 2.50 21.63 9.03
CA LYS A 33 1.88 21.45 7.71
C LYS A 33 2.62 22.12 6.57
N LYS A 34 3.57 23.02 6.86
CA LYS A 34 4.40 23.71 5.86
C LYS A 34 5.70 22.97 5.56
N ASP A 35 6.15 22.10 6.46
CA ASP A 35 7.31 21.28 6.22
C ASP A 35 7.01 20.23 5.14
N ARG A 36 7.73 20.30 4.02
CA ARG A 36 7.64 19.39 2.90
C ARG A 36 8.92 18.59 2.70
N SER A 37 9.78 18.55 3.71
CA SER A 37 11.00 17.77 3.66
C SER A 37 10.69 16.27 3.59
N PHE A 38 11.60 15.52 2.96
CA PHE A 38 11.54 14.08 2.94
C PHE A 38 12.19 13.53 4.21
N HIS A 39 11.46 12.70 4.95
CA HIS A 39 11.97 12.14 6.19
C HIS A 39 12.47 10.72 6.03
N ALA A 40 13.56 10.40 6.74
CA ALA A 40 14.13 9.06 6.79
C ALA A 40 13.21 8.07 7.54
N LEU A 41 13.49 6.78 7.40
CA LEU A 41 12.65 5.70 7.93
C LEU A 41 12.54 5.72 9.46
N ASP A 42 13.60 6.05 10.16
CA ASP A 42 13.63 6.16 11.62
C ASP A 42 12.69 7.23 12.16
N VAL A 43 12.49 8.31 11.39
CA VAL A 43 11.54 9.38 11.72
C VAL A 43 10.10 8.96 11.41
N VAL A 44 9.89 8.32 10.27
CA VAL A 44 8.51 8.05 9.78
C VAL A 44 7.89 6.79 10.37
N THR A 45 8.68 5.74 10.61
CA THR A 45 8.17 4.44 11.07
C THR A 45 7.39 4.53 12.39
N PRO A 46 7.87 5.23 13.45
CA PRO A 46 7.11 5.33 14.70
C PRO A 46 5.72 5.97 14.54
N HIS A 47 5.58 6.92 13.62
CA HIS A 47 4.29 7.56 13.35
C HIS A 47 3.32 6.60 12.67
N TYR A 48 3.80 5.82 11.70
CA TYR A 48 2.97 4.81 11.04
C TYR A 48 2.59 3.67 11.97
N GLU A 49 3.48 3.25 12.86
CA GLU A 49 3.18 2.25 13.89
C GLU A 49 2.07 2.73 14.85
N LYS A 50 2.10 3.99 15.25
CA LYS A 50 1.02 4.58 16.06
C LYS A 50 -0.30 4.62 15.30
N ALA A 51 -0.29 5.11 14.06
CA ALA A 51 -1.48 5.17 13.22
C ALA A 51 -2.04 3.77 12.91
N ARG A 52 -1.18 2.79 12.68
CA ARG A 52 -1.53 1.39 12.47
C ARG A 52 -2.32 0.83 13.66
N LYS A 53 -1.79 0.98 14.87
CA LYS A 53 -2.47 0.50 16.10
C LYS A 53 -3.85 1.10 16.29
N LEU A 54 -4.02 2.39 15.99
CA LEU A 54 -5.33 3.04 16.06
C LEU A 54 -6.30 2.50 15.02
N LEU A 55 -5.83 2.28 13.79
CA LEU A 55 -6.63 1.71 12.73
C LEU A 55 -7.04 0.26 13.05
N GLU A 56 -6.10 -0.56 13.53
CA GLU A 56 -6.34 -1.95 13.92
C GLU A 56 -7.41 -2.02 15.02
N ALA A 57 -7.33 -1.17 16.05
CA ALA A 57 -8.32 -1.11 17.11
C ALA A 57 -9.72 -0.72 16.58
N GLU A 58 -9.80 0.21 15.61
CA GLU A 58 -11.08 0.57 14.99
C GLU A 58 -11.63 -0.58 14.14
N VAL A 59 -10.79 -1.30 13.42
CA VAL A 59 -11.18 -2.48 12.63
C VAL A 59 -11.69 -3.60 13.54
N ASP A 60 -11.00 -3.87 14.64
CA ASP A 60 -11.41 -4.86 15.63
C ASP A 60 -12.79 -4.51 16.22
N PHE A 61 -12.98 -3.25 16.62
CA PHE A 61 -14.26 -2.77 17.14
C PHE A 61 -15.40 -3.00 16.13
N VAL A 62 -15.21 -2.67 14.86
CA VAL A 62 -16.24 -2.87 13.83
C VAL A 62 -16.49 -4.35 13.58
N ASN A 63 -15.45 -5.17 13.42
CA ASN A 63 -15.59 -6.59 13.13
C ASN A 63 -16.27 -7.36 14.27
N GLN A 64 -16.00 -7.01 15.54
CA GLN A 64 -16.65 -7.59 16.71
C GLN A 64 -18.16 -7.35 16.73
N GLN A 65 -18.64 -6.19 16.26
CA GLN A 65 -20.06 -5.88 16.19
C GLN A 65 -20.84 -6.73 15.19
N HIS A 66 -20.15 -7.38 14.26
CA HIS A 66 -20.74 -8.16 13.18
C HIS A 66 -20.48 -9.66 13.27
N ASP A 67 -19.78 -10.13 14.30
CA ASP A 67 -19.36 -11.52 14.48
C ASP A 67 -18.64 -12.11 13.26
N ARG A 68 -18.08 -11.25 12.41
CA ARG A 68 -17.34 -11.62 11.21
C ARG A 68 -16.40 -10.51 10.73
N ARG A 69 -15.50 -10.85 9.85
CA ARG A 69 -14.60 -9.90 9.23
C ARG A 69 -15.29 -9.10 8.12
N VAL A 70 -15.93 -7.99 8.51
CA VAL A 70 -16.57 -7.03 7.58
C VAL A 70 -15.55 -6.06 7.02
N VAL A 71 -14.57 -5.63 7.84
CA VAL A 71 -13.49 -4.72 7.41
C VAL A 71 -12.19 -5.48 7.33
N VAL A 72 -11.48 -5.33 6.22
CA VAL A 72 -10.12 -5.82 6.03
C VAL A 72 -9.20 -4.67 5.65
N ILE A 73 -7.92 -4.78 6.01
CA ILE A 73 -6.91 -3.77 5.72
C ILE A 73 -6.06 -4.23 4.55
N ILE A 74 -5.85 -3.34 3.56
CA ILE A 74 -4.83 -3.51 2.53
C ILE A 74 -3.58 -2.78 3.01
N PRO A 75 -2.49 -3.48 3.40
CA PRO A 75 -1.40 -2.94 4.19
C PRO A 75 -0.33 -2.23 3.32
N VAL A 76 -0.76 -1.28 2.48
CA VAL A 76 0.14 -0.56 1.56
C VAL A 76 1.23 0.19 2.30
N THR A 77 0.90 0.81 3.46
CA THR A 77 1.90 1.53 4.26
C THR A 77 3.06 0.61 4.68
N ALA A 78 2.75 -0.59 5.20
CA ALA A 78 3.77 -1.54 5.62
C ALA A 78 4.65 -1.96 4.43
N ALA A 79 4.03 -2.36 3.32
CA ALA A 79 4.76 -2.73 2.09
C ALA A 79 5.68 -1.61 1.58
N VAL A 80 5.22 -0.35 1.65
CA VAL A 80 6.04 0.79 1.20
C VAL A 80 7.18 1.09 2.18
N LEU A 81 7.00 0.93 3.48
CA LEU A 81 8.10 1.05 4.45
C LEU A 81 9.18 -0.01 4.19
N ASP A 82 8.79 -1.25 3.94
CA ASP A 82 9.73 -2.32 3.59
C ASP A 82 10.45 -2.05 2.26
N LEU A 83 9.72 -1.56 1.23
CA LEU A 83 10.35 -1.14 -0.03
C LEU A 83 11.36 -0.02 0.18
N ARG A 84 11.03 0.97 1.00
CA ARG A 84 11.94 2.07 1.35
C ARG A 84 13.20 1.57 2.07
N ALA A 85 13.03 0.59 2.97
CA ALA A 85 14.15 -0.05 3.64
C ALA A 85 15.05 -0.80 2.64
N MET A 86 14.46 -1.55 1.71
CA MET A 86 15.22 -2.25 0.66
C MET A 86 16.04 -1.26 -0.21
N VAL A 87 15.48 -0.10 -0.56
CA VAL A 87 16.21 0.94 -1.31
C VAL A 87 17.35 1.51 -0.46
N ALA A 88 17.10 1.85 0.79
CA ALA A 88 18.13 2.40 1.69
C ALA A 88 19.29 1.42 1.92
N GLU A 89 19.02 0.13 1.91
CA GLU A 89 20.01 -0.95 2.06
C GLU A 89 20.68 -1.36 0.73
N GLY A 90 20.35 -0.71 -0.40
CA GLY A 90 20.86 -1.06 -1.72
C GLY A 90 20.37 -2.43 -2.25
N LYS A 91 19.28 -2.96 -1.69
CA LYS A 91 18.69 -4.25 -2.07
C LYS A 91 17.63 -4.17 -3.17
N PHE A 92 17.25 -2.96 -3.57
CA PHE A 92 16.31 -2.74 -4.66
C PHE A 92 17.05 -2.23 -5.91
N PRO A 93 17.12 -3.00 -7.01
CA PRO A 93 17.95 -2.65 -8.16
C PRO A 93 17.43 -1.39 -8.87
N GLY A 94 18.37 -0.52 -9.30
CA GLY A 94 18.08 0.67 -10.10
C GLY A 94 17.51 1.87 -9.34
N LEU A 95 17.43 1.82 -8.01
CA LEU A 95 17.17 2.97 -7.14
C LEU A 95 18.28 3.04 -6.08
N SER A 96 18.75 4.25 -5.80
CA SER A 96 19.79 4.53 -4.80
C SER A 96 19.25 5.30 -3.60
N GLU A 97 18.18 6.06 -3.81
CA GLU A 97 17.61 6.97 -2.82
C GLU A 97 16.12 6.69 -2.62
N GLN A 98 15.67 6.65 -1.37
CA GLN A 98 14.26 6.46 -1.03
C GLN A 98 13.34 7.52 -1.66
N SER A 99 13.84 8.74 -1.84
CA SER A 99 13.13 9.87 -2.47
C SER A 99 12.73 9.58 -3.92
N GLU A 100 13.46 8.72 -4.63
CA GLU A 100 13.15 8.31 -6.01
C GLU A 100 11.85 7.50 -6.15
N LEU A 101 11.34 6.99 -5.02
CA LEU A 101 10.04 6.33 -4.95
C LEU A 101 8.87 7.32 -5.02
N PHE A 102 9.12 8.63 -4.93
CA PHE A 102 8.12 9.67 -4.83
C PHE A 102 8.33 10.78 -5.86
N ILE A 103 7.27 11.51 -6.17
CA ILE A 103 7.33 12.70 -7.02
C ILE A 103 7.85 13.87 -6.17
N PRO A 104 9.01 14.47 -6.48
CA PRO A 104 9.69 15.42 -5.59
C PRO A 104 8.85 16.62 -5.14
N SER A 105 7.97 17.13 -6.00
CA SER A 105 7.16 18.32 -5.70
C SER A 105 5.95 18.07 -4.78
N THR A 106 5.51 16.82 -4.72
CA THR A 106 4.25 16.47 -4.05
C THR A 106 4.38 15.29 -3.09
N TRP A 107 5.50 14.58 -3.14
CA TRP A 107 5.74 13.28 -2.48
C TRP A 107 4.65 12.25 -2.74
N ASN A 108 3.94 12.39 -3.86
CA ASN A 108 3.02 11.36 -4.32
C ASN A 108 3.79 10.12 -4.81
N ALA A 109 3.14 8.99 -4.72
CA ALA A 109 3.70 7.72 -5.15
C ALA A 109 4.14 7.72 -6.62
N GLN A 110 5.37 7.34 -6.88
CA GLN A 110 5.89 7.02 -8.21
C GLN A 110 5.53 5.58 -8.62
N ARG A 111 5.95 5.19 -9.82
CA ARG A 111 5.61 3.92 -10.48
C ARG A 111 5.79 2.68 -9.60
N HIS A 112 6.90 2.58 -8.86
CA HIS A 112 7.19 1.41 -8.03
C HIS A 112 6.19 1.25 -6.89
N ILE A 113 5.88 2.34 -6.17
CA ILE A 113 4.86 2.33 -5.10
C ILE A 113 3.47 2.05 -5.68
N ARG A 114 3.12 2.65 -6.82
CA ARG A 114 1.82 2.40 -7.47
C ARG A 114 1.66 0.94 -7.86
N MET A 115 2.71 0.33 -8.41
CA MET A 115 2.70 -1.09 -8.77
C MET A 115 2.62 -1.97 -7.53
N LEU A 116 3.41 -1.68 -6.49
CA LEU A 116 3.34 -2.39 -5.20
C LEU A 116 1.92 -2.30 -4.61
N THR A 117 1.31 -1.11 -4.64
CA THR A 117 -0.08 -0.89 -4.20
C THR A 117 -1.04 -1.77 -4.99
N ALA A 118 -0.90 -1.85 -6.31
CA ALA A 118 -1.73 -2.70 -7.16
C ALA A 118 -1.58 -4.19 -6.79
N TYR A 119 -0.36 -4.65 -6.53
CA TYR A 119 -0.11 -6.03 -6.10
C TYR A 119 -0.67 -6.33 -4.70
N CYS A 120 -0.58 -5.40 -3.75
CA CYS A 120 -1.22 -5.56 -2.44
C CYS A 120 -2.75 -5.65 -2.57
N ASN A 121 -3.35 -4.77 -3.39
CA ASN A 121 -4.79 -4.84 -3.67
C ASN A 121 -5.18 -6.17 -4.31
N PHE A 122 -4.44 -6.62 -5.33
CA PHE A 122 -4.68 -7.91 -5.98
C PHE A 122 -4.64 -9.05 -4.97
N ALA A 123 -3.60 -9.10 -4.14
CA ALA A 123 -3.41 -10.17 -3.15
C ALA A 123 -4.56 -10.21 -2.13
N VAL A 124 -5.03 -9.05 -1.64
CA VAL A 124 -6.13 -9.00 -0.67
C VAL A 124 -7.48 -9.31 -1.32
N LEU A 125 -7.74 -8.80 -2.53
CA LEU A 125 -9.02 -8.99 -3.23
C LEU A 125 -9.24 -10.45 -3.64
N PHE A 126 -8.20 -11.10 -4.15
CA PHE A 126 -8.31 -12.44 -4.73
C PHE A 126 -7.78 -13.55 -3.82
N GLY A 127 -7.04 -13.23 -2.77
CA GLY A 127 -6.43 -14.22 -1.87
C GLY A 127 -5.36 -15.08 -2.55
N VAL A 128 -4.72 -14.56 -3.60
CA VAL A 128 -3.70 -15.27 -4.41
C VAL A 128 -2.45 -14.42 -4.53
N SER A 129 -1.30 -15.10 -4.65
CA SER A 129 -0.03 -14.42 -4.89
C SER A 129 -0.04 -13.66 -6.22
N PRO A 130 0.44 -12.41 -6.25
CA PRO A 130 0.67 -11.68 -7.49
C PRO A 130 1.93 -12.15 -8.24
N GLU A 131 2.71 -13.07 -7.68
CA GLU A 131 3.93 -13.57 -8.32
C GLU A 131 3.62 -14.24 -9.66
N GLY A 132 4.41 -13.90 -10.68
CA GLY A 132 4.20 -14.37 -12.04
C GLY A 132 3.21 -13.57 -12.88
N LEU A 133 2.52 -12.59 -12.31
CA LEU A 133 1.70 -11.68 -13.09
C LEU A 133 2.58 -10.84 -14.03
N SER A 134 2.16 -10.75 -15.28
CA SER A 134 2.77 -9.87 -16.28
C SER A 134 1.79 -8.75 -16.62
N PRO A 135 1.93 -7.56 -16.00
CA PRO A 135 1.05 -6.44 -16.31
C PRO A 135 1.20 -6.05 -17.77
N SER A 136 0.09 -5.89 -18.49
CA SER A 136 0.10 -5.43 -19.89
C SER A 136 0.69 -4.02 -19.96
N VAL A 137 1.65 -3.83 -20.87
CA VAL A 137 2.27 -2.52 -21.11
C VAL A 137 1.23 -1.47 -21.51
N ASP A 138 0.18 -1.87 -22.21
CA ASP A 138 -0.88 -0.98 -22.67
C ASP A 138 -1.71 -0.41 -21.53
N HIS A 139 -1.98 -1.19 -20.48
CA HIS A 139 -2.65 -0.71 -19.27
C HIS A 139 -1.75 0.19 -18.41
N LEU A 140 -0.43 0.01 -18.52
CA LEU A 140 0.55 0.81 -17.79
C LEU A 140 0.77 2.20 -18.43
N ASN A 141 0.37 2.37 -19.70
CA ASN A 141 0.52 3.61 -20.46
C ASN A 141 -0.75 4.45 -20.53
N TYR A 142 -1.73 4.22 -19.66
CA TYR A 142 -2.96 5.00 -19.64
C TYR A 142 -2.67 6.49 -19.53
N ARG A 143 -3.04 7.24 -20.58
CA ARG A 143 -2.97 8.70 -20.61
C ARG A 143 -4.24 9.28 -20.01
N ALA A 144 -4.14 9.88 -18.83
CA ALA A 144 -5.18 10.81 -18.41
C ALA A 144 -5.24 11.98 -19.40
N LYS A 145 -6.43 12.48 -19.71
CA LYS A 145 -6.59 13.72 -20.49
C LYS A 145 -5.73 14.82 -19.84
N GLY A 146 -4.69 15.27 -20.53
CA GLY A 146 -3.90 16.44 -20.13
C GLY A 146 -2.42 16.23 -19.80
N GLY A 147 -1.84 15.06 -19.91
CA GLY A 147 -0.40 14.91 -19.70
C GLY A 147 0.10 13.47 -19.71
N PRO A 148 1.43 13.27 -19.86
CA PRO A 148 2.01 11.97 -19.63
C PRO A 148 1.89 11.68 -18.13
N LEU A 149 0.99 10.82 -17.71
CA LEU A 149 1.17 10.11 -16.45
C LEU A 149 2.54 9.45 -16.52
N SER A 150 3.32 9.58 -15.45
CA SER A 150 4.56 8.83 -15.31
C SER A 150 4.24 7.37 -15.65
N SER A 151 4.68 6.98 -16.84
CA SER A 151 4.40 5.65 -17.37
C SER A 151 4.90 4.63 -16.35
N MET A 152 4.11 3.62 -16.05
CA MET A 152 4.58 2.44 -15.33
C MET A 152 5.60 1.67 -16.17
N ALA A 153 5.75 2.03 -17.45
CA ALA A 153 6.85 1.64 -18.31
C ALA A 153 8.18 2.07 -17.65
N GLY A 154 9.10 1.12 -17.53
CA GLY A 154 10.40 1.34 -16.88
C GLY A 154 10.55 0.67 -15.51
N ILE A 155 9.59 -0.14 -15.07
CA ILE A 155 9.82 -1.14 -14.04
C ILE A 155 10.37 -2.39 -14.73
N THR A 156 11.56 -2.84 -14.32
CA THR A 156 12.18 -4.03 -14.91
C THR A 156 11.49 -5.31 -14.46
N ALA A 157 11.70 -6.41 -15.18
CA ALA A 157 11.16 -7.72 -14.78
C ALA A 157 11.66 -8.17 -13.40
N GLU A 158 12.89 -7.83 -13.05
CA GLU A 158 13.45 -8.09 -11.73
C GLU A 158 12.75 -7.28 -10.65
N GLN A 159 12.56 -5.97 -10.87
CA GLN A 159 11.82 -5.11 -9.96
C GLN A 159 10.37 -5.58 -9.77
N HIS A 160 9.69 -6.03 -10.84
CA HIS A 160 8.35 -6.61 -10.75
C HIS A 160 8.34 -7.84 -9.82
N LYS A 161 9.29 -8.77 -9.96
CA LYS A 161 9.39 -9.94 -9.09
C LYS A 161 9.55 -9.55 -7.61
N ILE A 162 10.43 -8.57 -7.34
CA ILE A 162 10.64 -8.07 -5.97
C ILE A 162 9.34 -7.46 -5.42
N LEU A 163 8.67 -6.59 -6.17
CA LEU A 163 7.43 -5.94 -5.75
C LEU A 163 6.29 -6.94 -5.54
N GLN A 164 6.17 -7.95 -6.38
CA GLN A 164 5.19 -9.03 -6.25
C GLN A 164 5.41 -9.84 -4.98
N LYS A 165 6.66 -10.29 -4.78
CA LYS A 165 7.03 -11.04 -3.58
C LYS A 165 6.81 -10.20 -2.31
N LEU A 166 7.23 -8.94 -2.31
CA LEU A 166 7.06 -8.02 -1.19
C LEU A 166 5.57 -7.82 -0.85
N ALA A 167 4.73 -7.61 -1.86
CA ALA A 167 3.29 -7.49 -1.66
C ALA A 167 2.69 -8.75 -1.04
N TRP A 168 3.06 -9.94 -1.56
CA TRP A 168 2.57 -11.21 -1.05
C TRP A 168 3.01 -11.47 0.39
N ASP A 169 4.29 -11.26 0.70
CA ASP A 169 4.83 -11.45 2.03
C ASP A 169 4.17 -10.48 3.03
N THR A 170 4.02 -9.21 2.68
CA THR A 170 3.35 -8.22 3.54
C THR A 170 1.88 -8.59 3.77
N VAL A 171 1.14 -8.92 2.72
CA VAL A 171 -0.29 -9.24 2.82
C VAL A 171 -0.51 -10.50 3.64
N THR A 172 0.29 -11.54 3.47
CA THR A 172 0.10 -12.81 4.17
C THR A 172 0.62 -12.81 5.60
N SER A 173 1.55 -11.92 5.94
CA SER A 173 2.04 -11.75 7.31
C SER A 173 1.18 -10.80 8.16
N TYR A 174 0.33 -9.98 7.53
CA TYR A 174 -0.48 -8.98 8.23
C TYR A 174 -1.87 -9.54 8.58
N PRO A 175 -2.21 -9.70 9.87
CA PRO A 175 -3.41 -10.45 10.30
C PRO A 175 -4.73 -9.86 9.82
N TYR A 176 -4.78 -8.55 9.57
CA TYR A 176 -6.00 -7.81 9.22
C TYR A 176 -6.38 -7.88 7.74
N THR A 177 -5.58 -8.55 6.90
CA THR A 177 -5.89 -8.75 5.48
C THR A 177 -6.91 -9.87 5.25
N GLY A 178 -6.96 -10.83 6.15
CA GLY A 178 -7.74 -12.05 5.97
C GLY A 178 -7.15 -13.06 4.98
N VAL A 179 -5.94 -12.82 4.49
CA VAL A 179 -5.24 -13.70 3.56
C VAL A 179 -4.18 -14.50 4.31
N GLN A 180 -4.08 -15.79 4.02
CA GLN A 180 -3.07 -16.69 4.60
C GLN A 180 -2.28 -17.37 3.49
N LYS A 181 -0.99 -17.62 3.73
CA LYS A 181 -0.21 -18.54 2.87
C LYS A 181 -0.83 -19.92 3.02
N LYS A 182 -1.22 -20.48 1.89
CA LYS A 182 -1.62 -21.89 1.81
C LYS A 182 -0.38 -22.77 1.66
#